data_58846ed6004a523275808cb5f0c8c6f6
#
_entry.id   58846ed6004a523275808cb5f0c8c6f6
#
_cell.length_a   1.000
_cell.length_b   1.000
_cell.length_c   1.000
_cell.angle_alpha   90.00
_cell.angle_beta   90.00
_cell.angle_gamma   90.00
#
_symmetry.space_group_name_H-M   'P 1'
#
loop_
_entity.id
_entity.type
_entity.pdbx_description
1 polymer ?
#
loop_
_entity_poly.entity_id
_entity_poly.type
_entity_poly.pdbx_seq_one_letter_code
_entity_poly.pdbx_strand_id
1 'polypeptide(L)'
;MNEVYTDSSVALLLQRLQSTLGNCLVVADENWANVNWGLVRNTDQRSIHLISNRYDIAKSASTAGIDAYFNDFDFSALEPQSFDTVLFRVAKERATSHHVINNAAGLLRLNGRLILTGEKNDGLKTYVKQASKLFGDKASAEKSGAHYLASVQLHQQDAPALDDKNYAQTRPIITCDGLSLQSKPGIFGWDKIDRGSAYLIEHLPQFLERYTEAPTTLLDPVSYTL
;
A
#
# COMPACT_ATOMS: atom_id res chain seq x y z
N MET A 1 22.89 -18.65 -7.85
CA MET A 1 22.36 -17.37 -7.33
C MET A 1 20.97 -17.21 -7.93
N ASN A 2 19.92 -17.32 -7.12
CA ASN A 2 18.57 -16.99 -7.60
C ASN A 2 18.55 -15.50 -7.85
N GLU A 3 18.36 -15.09 -9.11
CA GLU A 3 18.05 -13.71 -9.43
C GLU A 3 16.71 -13.35 -8.76
N VAL A 4 16.78 -12.49 -7.77
CA VAL A 4 15.59 -11.97 -7.07
C VAL A 4 15.03 -10.89 -7.97
N TYR A 5 13.97 -11.21 -8.71
CA TYR A 5 13.35 -10.27 -9.62
C TYR A 5 12.49 -9.26 -8.87
N THR A 6 12.74 -7.98 -9.12
CA THR A 6 11.81 -6.90 -8.73
C THR A 6 10.52 -7.02 -9.54
N ASP A 7 9.35 -6.79 -8.91
CA ASP A 7 8.08 -6.69 -9.63
C ASP A 7 8.20 -5.71 -10.81
N SER A 8 7.73 -6.10 -11.98
CA SER A 8 7.94 -5.31 -13.20
C SER A 8 7.18 -3.98 -13.18
N SER A 9 6.03 -3.88 -12.47
CA SER A 9 5.33 -2.61 -12.26
C SER A 9 6.12 -1.69 -11.33
N VAL A 10 6.76 -2.26 -10.29
CA VAL A 10 7.67 -1.53 -9.41
C VAL A 10 8.91 -1.06 -10.17
N ALA A 11 9.47 -1.88 -11.06
CA ALA A 11 10.61 -1.50 -11.89
C ALA A 11 10.30 -0.26 -12.76
N LEU A 12 9.07 -0.14 -13.30
CA LEU A 12 8.62 1.04 -14.02
C LEU A 12 8.57 2.29 -13.12
N LEU A 13 8.11 2.15 -11.87
CA LEU A 13 8.11 3.25 -10.90
C LEU A 13 9.53 3.68 -10.55
N LEU A 14 10.44 2.74 -10.32
CA LEU A 14 11.86 3.04 -10.04
C LEU A 14 12.52 3.78 -11.22
N GLN A 15 12.24 3.38 -12.46
CA GLN A 15 12.70 4.09 -13.64
C GLN A 15 12.16 5.53 -13.68
N ARG A 16 10.89 5.73 -13.36
CA ARG A 16 10.30 7.08 -13.28
C ARG A 16 10.91 7.89 -12.15
N LEU A 17 11.11 7.29 -10.97
CA LEU A 17 11.74 7.94 -9.83
C LEU A 17 13.14 8.48 -10.16
N GLN A 18 13.91 7.79 -11.00
CA GLN A 18 15.24 8.27 -11.43
C GLN A 18 15.19 9.60 -12.19
N SER A 19 14.09 9.88 -12.88
CA SER A 19 13.90 11.10 -13.68
C SER A 19 13.08 12.19 -12.96
N THR A 20 12.60 11.95 -11.74
CA THR A 20 11.86 12.95 -10.95
C THR A 20 12.81 13.85 -10.19
N LEU A 21 12.34 15.07 -9.90
CA LEU A 21 13.01 16.07 -9.08
C LEU A 21 12.09 16.48 -7.92
N GLY A 22 12.65 17.17 -6.93
CA GLY A 22 11.90 17.65 -5.77
C GLY A 22 11.61 16.56 -4.74
N ASN A 23 10.58 16.74 -3.95
CA ASN A 23 10.17 15.80 -2.91
C ASN A 23 9.31 14.68 -3.51
N CYS A 24 9.77 13.45 -3.37
CA CYS A 24 9.12 12.25 -3.90
C CYS A 24 8.66 11.37 -2.73
N LEU A 25 7.40 10.94 -2.75
CA LEU A 25 6.87 9.94 -1.84
C LEU A 25 6.68 8.62 -2.58
N VAL A 26 7.27 7.56 -2.05
CA VAL A 26 7.05 6.17 -2.50
C VAL A 26 6.09 5.50 -1.52
N VAL A 27 4.96 5.00 -2.02
CA VAL A 27 4.02 4.18 -1.24
C VAL A 27 4.25 2.73 -1.63
N ALA A 28 4.84 1.97 -0.70
CA ALA A 28 5.40 0.64 -0.96
C ALA A 28 4.61 -0.45 -0.21
N ASP A 29 4.13 -1.45 -0.95
CA ASP A 29 3.52 -2.68 -0.45
C ASP A 29 4.47 -3.88 -0.65
N GLU A 30 3.98 -5.11 -0.45
CA GLU A 30 4.75 -6.35 -0.60
C GLU A 30 5.46 -6.51 -1.96
N ASN A 31 4.97 -5.85 -3.01
CA ASN A 31 5.58 -5.94 -4.34
C ASN A 31 6.95 -5.24 -4.42
N TRP A 32 7.30 -4.44 -3.41
CA TRP A 32 8.57 -3.75 -3.29
C TRP A 32 9.63 -4.54 -2.50
N ALA A 33 9.33 -5.75 -2.02
CA ALA A 33 10.21 -6.55 -1.16
C ALA A 33 11.61 -6.81 -1.75
N ASN A 34 11.70 -6.89 -3.08
CA ASN A 34 12.95 -7.23 -3.78
C ASN A 34 13.69 -6.00 -4.34
N VAL A 35 13.32 -4.79 -3.91
CA VAL A 35 14.00 -3.57 -4.36
C VAL A 35 15.36 -3.44 -3.66
N ASN A 36 16.41 -3.25 -4.45
CA ASN A 36 17.72 -2.87 -3.93
C ASN A 36 17.75 -1.37 -3.63
N TRP A 37 17.36 -1.01 -2.40
CA TRP A 37 17.31 0.39 -1.95
C TRP A 37 18.69 1.08 -1.97
N GLY A 38 19.79 0.35 -1.93
CA GLY A 38 21.14 0.91 -2.07
C GLY A 38 21.40 1.57 -3.43
N LEU A 39 20.57 1.28 -4.45
CA LEU A 39 20.62 1.91 -5.77
C LEU A 39 19.64 3.10 -5.88
N VAL A 40 18.76 3.29 -4.91
CA VAL A 40 17.79 4.38 -4.84
C VAL A 40 18.35 5.44 -3.91
N ARG A 41 18.73 6.61 -4.43
CA ARG A 41 19.45 7.63 -3.66
C ARG A 41 18.76 8.98 -3.72
N ASN A 42 18.83 9.69 -2.60
CA ASN A 42 18.62 11.12 -2.58
C ASN A 42 19.74 11.82 -3.38
N THR A 43 19.42 12.97 -3.94
CA THR A 43 20.38 13.83 -4.64
C THR A 43 20.14 15.28 -4.18
N ASP A 44 21.01 16.20 -4.55
CA ASP A 44 20.80 17.63 -4.23
C ASP A 44 19.49 18.20 -4.80
N GLN A 45 18.93 17.53 -5.83
CA GLN A 45 17.71 17.96 -6.50
C GLN A 45 16.51 17.05 -6.19
N ARG A 46 16.67 15.97 -5.40
CA ARG A 46 15.63 15.01 -5.10
C ARG A 46 15.74 14.46 -3.69
N SER A 47 14.68 14.61 -2.92
CA SER A 47 14.47 13.93 -1.65
C SER A 47 13.43 12.83 -1.79
N ILE A 48 13.70 11.66 -1.24
CA ILE A 48 12.82 10.49 -1.32
C ILE A 48 12.35 10.16 0.09
N HIS A 49 11.04 10.07 0.26
CA HIS A 49 10.36 9.58 1.44
C HIS A 49 9.65 8.28 1.07
N LEU A 50 9.52 7.38 2.02
CA LEU A 50 8.84 6.10 1.82
C LEU A 50 7.86 5.83 2.96
N ILE A 51 6.65 5.39 2.60
CA ILE A 51 5.72 4.76 3.54
C ILE A 51 5.52 3.31 3.08
N SER A 52 5.59 2.37 4.02
CA SER A 52 5.31 0.96 3.76
C SER A 52 4.53 0.32 4.89
N ASN A 53 3.56 -0.52 4.54
CA ASN A 53 2.89 -1.44 5.46
C ASN A 53 3.72 -2.71 5.74
N ARG A 54 4.97 -2.76 5.25
CA ARG A 54 5.93 -3.85 5.45
C ARG A 54 7.16 -3.35 6.18
N TYR A 55 7.41 -3.92 7.36
CA TYR A 55 8.57 -3.56 8.18
C TYR A 55 9.91 -3.82 7.49
N ASP A 56 10.05 -4.96 6.82
CA ASP A 56 11.27 -5.34 6.10
C ASP A 56 11.64 -4.34 5.00
N ILE A 57 10.63 -3.83 4.27
CA ILE A 57 10.81 -2.83 3.21
C ILE A 57 11.23 -1.48 3.81
N ALA A 58 10.47 -0.98 4.79
CA ALA A 58 10.79 0.28 5.46
C ALA A 58 12.17 0.25 6.12
N LYS A 59 12.52 -0.85 6.80
CA LYS A 59 13.83 -1.07 7.42
C LYS A 59 14.95 -1.05 6.40
N SER A 60 14.78 -1.75 5.27
CA SER A 60 15.79 -1.81 4.20
C SER A 60 16.00 -0.43 3.56
N ALA A 61 14.91 0.31 3.28
CA ALA A 61 14.97 1.66 2.73
C ALA A 61 15.66 2.64 3.71
N SER A 62 15.29 2.59 5.00
CA SER A 62 15.93 3.42 6.05
C SER A 62 17.42 3.12 6.19
N THR A 63 17.82 1.84 6.14
CA THR A 63 19.24 1.44 6.18
C THR A 63 20.02 1.99 4.97
N ALA A 64 19.35 2.19 3.84
CA ALA A 64 19.93 2.80 2.64
C ALA A 64 19.93 4.35 2.66
N GLY A 65 19.46 4.98 3.76
CA GLY A 65 19.45 6.43 3.93
C GLY A 65 18.23 7.13 3.34
N ILE A 66 17.13 6.38 3.12
CA ILE A 66 15.83 6.94 2.74
C ILE A 66 15.03 7.23 4.01
N ASP A 67 14.34 8.36 4.06
CA ASP A 67 13.38 8.68 5.12
C ASP A 67 12.15 7.79 4.99
N ALA A 68 12.12 6.70 5.78
CA ALA A 68 11.18 5.61 5.61
C ALA A 68 10.36 5.37 6.89
N TYR A 69 9.03 5.29 6.72
CA TYR A 69 8.05 5.07 7.77
C TYR A 69 7.40 3.69 7.61
N PHE A 70 7.43 2.89 8.67
CA PHE A 70 6.64 1.67 8.77
C PHE A 70 5.31 1.99 9.44
N ASN A 71 4.24 1.98 8.66
CA ASN A 71 2.88 2.10 9.17
C ASN A 71 1.91 1.51 8.13
N ASP A 72 0.63 1.43 8.45
CA ASP A 72 -0.38 0.89 7.53
C ASP A 72 -0.99 2.01 6.67
N PHE A 73 -0.14 2.67 5.88
CA PHE A 73 -0.50 3.80 5.01
C PHE A 73 -1.19 4.94 5.77
N ASP A 74 -0.71 5.22 6.98
CA ASP A 74 -1.05 6.43 7.72
C ASP A 74 -0.18 7.59 7.25
N PHE A 75 -0.79 8.53 6.58
CA PHE A 75 -0.13 9.71 6.01
C PHE A 75 -0.16 10.93 6.95
N SER A 76 -0.73 10.81 8.14
CA SER A 76 -0.98 11.93 9.06
C SER A 76 0.29 12.65 9.54
N ALA A 77 1.44 11.95 9.54
CA ALA A 77 2.74 12.52 9.90
C ALA A 77 3.41 13.30 8.76
N LEU A 78 2.87 13.24 7.53
CA LEU A 78 3.44 13.93 6.37
C LEU A 78 2.83 15.33 6.22
N GLU A 79 3.67 16.29 5.87
CA GLU A 79 3.23 17.66 5.64
C GLU A 79 2.35 17.77 4.38
N PRO A 80 1.14 18.35 4.47
CA PRO A 80 0.29 18.58 3.31
C PRO A 80 0.98 19.44 2.24
N GLN A 81 0.65 19.20 0.97
CA GLN A 81 1.13 19.98 -0.16
C GLN A 81 2.66 20.12 -0.23
N SER A 82 3.40 19.12 0.26
CA SER A 82 4.87 19.15 0.36
C SER A 82 5.56 18.32 -0.71
N PHE A 83 4.83 17.44 -1.43
CA PHE A 83 5.41 16.54 -2.41
C PHE A 83 5.19 16.99 -3.85
N ASP A 84 6.23 16.82 -4.67
CA ASP A 84 6.18 17.07 -6.12
C ASP A 84 5.71 15.82 -6.87
N THR A 85 6.00 14.63 -6.33
CA THR A 85 5.62 13.37 -6.93
C THR A 85 5.26 12.33 -5.86
N VAL A 86 4.15 11.61 -6.08
CA VAL A 86 3.78 10.40 -5.33
C VAL A 86 3.83 9.22 -6.30
N LEU A 87 4.49 8.13 -5.91
CA LEU A 87 4.62 6.90 -6.71
C LEU A 87 3.89 5.77 -6.00
N PHE A 88 3.00 5.10 -6.71
CA PHE A 88 2.20 4.02 -6.16
C PHE A 88 1.91 2.93 -7.20
N ARG A 89 2.20 1.67 -6.86
CA ARG A 89 1.67 0.50 -7.55
C ARG A 89 0.28 0.21 -6.99
N VAL A 90 -0.74 0.23 -7.83
CA VAL A 90 -2.11 0.02 -7.34
C VAL A 90 -2.25 -1.35 -6.66
N ALA A 91 -2.89 -1.35 -5.51
CA ALA A 91 -3.16 -2.57 -4.75
C ALA A 91 -4.34 -3.34 -5.36
N LYS A 92 -4.37 -4.67 -5.14
CA LYS A 92 -5.52 -5.51 -5.49
C LYS A 92 -6.77 -5.11 -4.70
N GLU A 93 -6.57 -4.68 -3.45
CA GLU A 93 -7.65 -4.19 -2.60
C GLU A 93 -8.03 -2.75 -3.02
N ARG A 94 -9.28 -2.60 -3.44
CA ARG A 94 -9.78 -1.32 -3.96
C ARG A 94 -9.75 -0.20 -2.94
N ALA A 95 -10.08 -0.50 -1.69
CA ALA A 95 -10.12 0.50 -0.64
C ALA A 95 -8.73 1.06 -0.36
N THR A 96 -7.69 0.22 -0.37
CA THR A 96 -6.28 0.63 -0.25
C THR A 96 -5.89 1.58 -1.39
N SER A 97 -6.20 1.23 -2.65
CA SER A 97 -5.90 2.08 -3.79
C SER A 97 -6.61 3.43 -3.72
N HIS A 98 -7.89 3.45 -3.32
CA HIS A 98 -8.64 4.68 -3.12
C HIS A 98 -8.07 5.53 -1.99
N HIS A 99 -7.70 4.90 -0.87
CA HIS A 99 -7.09 5.57 0.28
C HIS A 99 -5.80 6.29 -0.12
N VAL A 100 -4.90 5.60 -0.81
CA VAL A 100 -3.63 6.20 -1.28
C VAL A 100 -3.89 7.35 -2.26
N ILE A 101 -4.81 7.19 -3.22
CA ILE A 101 -5.14 8.24 -4.20
C ILE A 101 -5.74 9.48 -3.51
N ASN A 102 -6.64 9.28 -2.53
CA ASN A 102 -7.22 10.39 -1.76
C ASN A 102 -6.15 11.17 -0.98
N ASN A 103 -5.26 10.46 -0.29
CA ASN A 103 -4.18 11.11 0.47
C ASN A 103 -3.17 11.79 -0.45
N ALA A 104 -2.86 11.21 -1.61
CA ALA A 104 -1.98 11.84 -2.59
C ALA A 104 -2.51 13.22 -3.05
N ALA A 105 -3.85 13.40 -3.15
CA ALA A 105 -4.43 14.70 -3.47
C ALA A 105 -4.12 15.78 -2.41
N GLY A 106 -4.08 15.43 -1.13
CA GLY A 106 -3.75 16.34 -0.03
C GLY A 106 -2.24 16.58 0.15
N LEU A 107 -1.42 15.59 -0.21
CA LEU A 107 0.03 15.63 -0.02
C LEU A 107 0.78 16.30 -1.18
N LEU A 108 0.26 16.21 -2.40
CA LEU A 108 0.86 16.82 -3.57
C LEU A 108 0.69 18.34 -3.56
N ARG A 109 1.73 19.04 -3.99
CA ARG A 109 1.64 20.44 -4.38
C ARG A 109 0.76 20.59 -5.61
N LEU A 110 0.21 21.77 -5.81
CA LEU A 110 -0.46 22.09 -7.06
C LEU A 110 0.51 21.85 -8.24
N ASN A 111 0.05 21.21 -9.28
CA ASN A 111 0.84 20.69 -10.41
C ASN A 111 1.79 19.54 -10.09
N GLY A 112 1.84 19.04 -8.86
CA GLY A 112 2.50 17.79 -8.52
C GLY A 112 1.83 16.59 -9.19
N ARG A 113 2.47 15.43 -9.18
CA ARG A 113 2.05 14.26 -9.96
C ARG A 113 1.91 13.01 -9.14
N LEU A 114 0.83 12.30 -9.35
CA LEU A 114 0.65 10.92 -8.92
C LEU A 114 1.01 9.98 -10.06
N ILE A 115 2.05 9.17 -9.88
CA ILE A 115 2.47 8.15 -10.84
C ILE A 115 1.95 6.80 -10.38
N LEU A 116 1.11 6.20 -11.22
CA LEU A 116 0.44 4.92 -10.95
C LEU A 116 0.95 3.85 -11.90
N THR A 117 1.19 2.64 -11.37
CA THR A 117 1.47 1.44 -12.16
C THR A 117 0.63 0.26 -11.68
N GLY A 118 0.50 -0.74 -12.52
CA GLY A 118 -0.16 -2.00 -12.22
C GLY A 118 -0.29 -2.88 -13.44
N GLU A 119 -0.72 -4.11 -13.22
CA GLU A 119 -1.05 -5.03 -14.29
C GLU A 119 -2.44 -4.73 -14.89
N LYS A 120 -2.72 -5.35 -16.03
CA LYS A 120 -4.03 -5.20 -16.69
C LYS A 120 -5.20 -5.54 -15.75
N ASN A 121 -5.03 -6.57 -14.93
CA ASN A 121 -6.07 -7.10 -14.06
C ASN A 121 -6.16 -6.40 -12.70
N ASP A 122 -5.20 -5.53 -12.36
CA ASP A 122 -5.21 -4.74 -11.12
C ASP A 122 -6.20 -3.55 -11.17
N GLY A 123 -6.86 -3.33 -12.31
CA GLY A 123 -7.85 -2.26 -12.45
C GLY A 123 -7.26 -0.87 -12.69
N LEU A 124 -5.97 -0.75 -13.03
CA LEU A 124 -5.25 0.54 -13.14
C LEU A 124 -5.99 1.57 -13.99
N LYS A 125 -6.57 1.19 -15.13
CA LYS A 125 -7.31 2.13 -16.00
C LYS A 125 -8.48 2.80 -15.27
N THR A 126 -9.17 2.06 -14.40
CA THR A 126 -10.26 2.58 -13.58
C THR A 126 -9.72 3.57 -12.55
N TYR A 127 -8.63 3.22 -11.85
CA TYR A 127 -8.01 4.12 -10.88
C TYR A 127 -7.47 5.39 -11.53
N VAL A 128 -6.85 5.29 -12.70
CA VAL A 128 -6.39 6.47 -13.45
C VAL A 128 -7.56 7.40 -13.81
N LYS A 129 -8.68 6.85 -14.30
CA LYS A 129 -9.89 7.65 -14.58
C LYS A 129 -10.44 8.32 -13.32
N GLN A 130 -10.46 7.61 -12.19
CA GLN A 130 -10.93 8.14 -10.91
C GLN A 130 -9.97 9.22 -10.36
N ALA A 131 -8.67 8.97 -10.38
CA ALA A 131 -7.65 9.93 -9.98
C ALA A 131 -7.68 11.18 -10.87
N SER A 132 -7.81 11.02 -12.19
CA SER A 132 -7.94 12.14 -13.12
C SER A 132 -9.14 13.03 -12.79
N LYS A 133 -10.29 12.42 -12.47
CA LYS A 133 -11.48 13.19 -12.05
C LYS A 133 -11.23 13.93 -10.73
N LEU A 134 -10.60 13.25 -9.75
CA LEU A 134 -10.29 13.83 -8.44
C LEU A 134 -9.29 14.99 -8.57
N PHE A 135 -8.29 14.85 -9.43
CA PHE A 135 -7.19 15.80 -9.59
C PHE A 135 -7.48 16.92 -10.63
N GLY A 136 -8.61 16.85 -11.35
CA GLY A 136 -8.95 17.81 -12.41
C GLY A 136 -8.11 17.62 -13.69
N ASP A 137 -7.59 16.43 -13.93
CA ASP A 137 -6.73 16.08 -15.06
C ASP A 137 -7.46 15.19 -16.10
N LYS A 138 -6.81 14.94 -17.23
CA LYS A 138 -7.28 14.07 -18.33
C LYS A 138 -6.26 12.99 -18.68
N ALA A 139 -5.56 12.46 -17.67
CA ALA A 139 -4.55 11.43 -17.87
C ALA A 139 -5.15 10.11 -18.39
N SER A 140 -4.35 9.35 -19.09
CA SER A 140 -4.65 8.00 -19.57
C SER A 140 -3.52 7.04 -19.20
N ALA A 141 -3.85 5.76 -19.02
CA ALA A 141 -2.87 4.73 -18.76
C ALA A 141 -2.18 4.31 -20.08
N GLU A 142 -0.86 4.41 -20.11
CA GLU A 142 -0.02 3.96 -21.22
C GLU A 142 0.42 2.52 -21.00
N LYS A 143 0.42 1.71 -22.05
CA LYS A 143 0.87 0.32 -22.00
C LYS A 143 2.40 0.25 -22.07
N SER A 144 3.00 -0.49 -21.14
CA SER A 144 4.43 -0.80 -21.10
C SER A 144 4.62 -2.31 -20.94
N GLY A 145 4.80 -3.05 -22.02
CA GLY A 145 4.84 -4.51 -22.01
C GLY A 145 3.51 -5.12 -21.53
N ALA A 146 3.56 -5.91 -20.47
CA ALA A 146 2.40 -6.50 -19.80
C ALA A 146 1.71 -5.55 -18.80
N HIS A 147 2.37 -4.44 -18.45
CA HIS A 147 1.95 -3.49 -17.41
C HIS A 147 1.42 -2.19 -18.03
N TYR A 148 0.86 -1.37 -17.18
CA TYR A 148 0.41 -0.04 -17.50
C TYR A 148 1.04 0.97 -16.53
N LEU A 149 1.24 2.18 -17.02
CA LEU A 149 1.75 3.32 -16.26
C LEU A 149 0.91 4.54 -16.61
N ALA A 150 0.65 5.39 -15.62
CA ALA A 150 0.02 6.68 -15.83
C ALA A 150 0.65 7.74 -14.92
N SER A 151 0.66 8.98 -15.38
CA SER A 151 1.00 10.15 -14.60
C SER A 151 -0.20 11.07 -14.57
N VAL A 152 -0.76 11.32 -13.40
CA VAL A 152 -1.93 12.17 -13.17
C VAL A 152 -1.48 13.43 -12.45
N GLN A 153 -1.72 14.59 -13.02
CA GLN A 153 -1.31 15.90 -12.48
C GLN A 153 -2.41 16.51 -11.62
N LEU A 154 -2.04 17.06 -10.46
CA LEU A 154 -2.99 17.72 -9.58
C LEU A 154 -3.24 19.17 -10.03
N HIS A 155 -4.46 19.46 -10.47
CA HIS A 155 -4.91 20.78 -10.86
C HIS A 155 -5.95 21.41 -9.91
N GLN A 156 -6.58 20.57 -9.06
CA GLN A 156 -7.56 21.00 -8.05
C GLN A 156 -7.49 20.09 -6.83
N GLN A 157 -7.89 20.59 -5.65
CA GLN A 157 -7.81 19.86 -4.37
C GLN A 157 -9.16 19.67 -3.67
N ASP A 158 -10.21 20.26 -4.18
CA ASP A 158 -11.54 20.35 -3.56
C ASP A 158 -12.58 19.37 -4.16
N ALA A 159 -12.13 18.43 -4.97
CA ALA A 159 -13.00 17.40 -5.52
C ALA A 159 -13.38 16.34 -4.45
N PRO A 160 -14.58 15.72 -4.55
CA PRO A 160 -15.00 14.68 -3.62
C PRO A 160 -14.03 13.49 -3.60
N ALA A 161 -13.68 13.02 -2.40
CA ALA A 161 -12.82 11.86 -2.20
C ALA A 161 -13.47 10.57 -2.78
N LEU A 162 -12.62 9.63 -3.16
CA LEU A 162 -13.05 8.29 -3.55
C LEU A 162 -13.49 7.48 -2.33
N ASP A 163 -14.44 6.56 -2.52
CA ASP A 163 -14.90 5.66 -1.45
C ASP A 163 -13.81 4.64 -1.10
N ASP A 164 -13.04 4.92 -0.06
CA ASP A 164 -11.99 4.04 0.50
C ASP A 164 -12.50 3.16 1.65
N LYS A 165 -13.81 3.10 1.86
CA LYS A 165 -14.44 2.32 2.94
C LYS A 165 -13.95 2.71 4.33
N ASN A 166 -13.60 3.98 4.55
CA ASN A 166 -12.98 4.46 5.78
C ASN A 166 -11.73 3.62 6.15
N TYR A 167 -10.81 3.50 5.23
CA TYR A 167 -9.63 2.64 5.32
C TYR A 167 -8.85 2.80 6.63
N ALA A 168 -8.68 4.03 7.11
CA ALA A 168 -7.92 4.33 8.32
C ALA A 168 -8.58 3.84 9.62
N GLN A 169 -9.87 3.43 9.60
CA GLN A 169 -10.64 3.12 10.80
C GLN A 169 -10.81 1.60 10.98
N THR A 170 -10.30 1.09 12.10
CA THR A 170 -10.67 -0.25 12.56
C THR A 170 -12.11 -0.27 13.07
N ARG A 171 -12.79 -1.41 12.89
CA ARG A 171 -14.16 -1.62 13.31
C ARG A 171 -14.41 -3.06 13.74
N PRO A 172 -15.33 -3.31 14.67
CA PRO A 172 -15.70 -4.67 15.04
C PRO A 172 -16.37 -5.35 13.83
N ILE A 173 -15.92 -6.56 13.50
CA ILE A 173 -16.49 -7.38 12.42
C ILE A 173 -17.31 -8.54 12.95
N ILE A 174 -16.94 -9.09 14.11
CA ILE A 174 -17.63 -10.18 14.78
C ILE A 174 -17.35 -10.16 16.29
N THR A 175 -18.28 -10.68 17.06
CA THR A 175 -18.09 -11.00 18.47
C THR A 175 -18.23 -12.50 18.65
N CYS A 176 -17.21 -13.15 19.23
CA CYS A 176 -17.18 -14.57 19.52
C CYS A 176 -16.70 -14.73 20.97
N ASP A 177 -17.48 -15.44 21.81
CA ASP A 177 -17.17 -15.71 23.22
C ASP A 177 -16.75 -14.48 24.05
N GLY A 178 -17.40 -13.33 23.78
CA GLY A 178 -17.11 -12.08 24.44
C GLY A 178 -15.91 -11.30 23.89
N LEU A 179 -15.18 -11.86 22.92
CA LEU A 179 -14.10 -11.19 22.21
C LEU A 179 -14.62 -10.48 20.96
N SER A 180 -14.30 -9.20 20.82
CA SER A 180 -14.62 -8.42 19.63
C SER A 180 -13.41 -8.40 18.70
N LEU A 181 -13.53 -9.06 17.54
CA LEU A 181 -12.51 -9.02 16.49
C LEU A 181 -12.61 -7.69 15.74
N GLN A 182 -11.51 -6.95 15.73
CA GLN A 182 -11.40 -5.68 15.03
C GLN A 182 -10.71 -5.90 13.68
N SER A 183 -11.18 -5.22 12.63
CA SER A 183 -10.56 -5.28 11.32
C SER A 183 -10.80 -4.00 10.52
N LYS A 184 -10.14 -3.88 9.38
CA LYS A 184 -10.27 -2.76 8.45
C LYS A 184 -9.92 -3.19 7.01
N PRO A 185 -10.31 -2.45 5.97
CA PRO A 185 -9.84 -2.69 4.60
C PRO A 185 -8.30 -2.77 4.53
N GLY A 186 -7.78 -3.59 3.62
CA GLY A 186 -6.35 -3.88 3.50
C GLY A 186 -5.91 -5.17 4.22
N ILE A 187 -6.71 -5.67 5.17
CA ILE A 187 -6.50 -6.95 5.83
C ILE A 187 -7.27 -8.03 5.06
N PHE A 188 -6.64 -9.20 4.83
CA PHE A 188 -7.33 -10.31 4.17
C PHE A 188 -8.61 -10.70 4.94
N GLY A 189 -9.74 -10.75 4.21
CA GLY A 189 -11.03 -11.07 4.83
C GLY A 189 -11.51 -10.03 5.84
N TRP A 190 -11.15 -8.76 5.67
CA TRP A 190 -11.38 -7.67 6.62
C TRP A 190 -12.85 -7.46 7.03
N ASP A 191 -13.80 -7.88 6.25
CA ASP A 191 -15.25 -7.71 6.47
C ASP A 191 -15.96 -8.95 7.01
N LYS A 192 -15.23 -10.04 7.20
CA LYS A 192 -15.78 -11.33 7.68
C LYS A 192 -14.67 -12.25 8.15
N ILE A 193 -15.02 -13.27 8.96
CA ILE A 193 -14.14 -14.43 9.19
C ILE A 193 -14.12 -15.26 7.90
N ASP A 194 -12.94 -15.56 7.38
CA ASP A 194 -12.83 -16.48 6.25
C ASP A 194 -13.19 -17.92 6.67
N ARG A 195 -13.58 -18.73 5.69
CA ARG A 195 -14.08 -20.09 5.94
C ARG A 195 -13.04 -21.02 6.56
N GLY A 196 -11.76 -20.82 6.23
CA GLY A 196 -10.66 -21.63 6.78
C GLY A 196 -10.46 -21.32 8.26
N SER A 197 -10.39 -20.03 8.62
CA SER A 197 -10.29 -19.59 10.00
C SER A 197 -11.50 -20.01 10.83
N ALA A 198 -12.73 -19.89 10.31
CA ALA A 198 -13.93 -20.34 11.00
C ALA A 198 -13.88 -21.86 11.26
N TYR A 199 -13.48 -22.65 10.27
CA TYR A 199 -13.33 -24.11 10.40
C TYR A 199 -12.25 -24.49 11.43
N LEU A 200 -11.12 -23.78 11.43
CA LEU A 200 -10.04 -23.99 12.38
C LEU A 200 -10.53 -23.71 13.82
N ILE A 201 -11.21 -22.59 14.04
CA ILE A 201 -11.76 -22.21 15.35
C ILE A 201 -12.75 -23.28 15.84
N GLU A 202 -13.66 -23.74 14.98
CA GLU A 202 -14.65 -24.77 15.31
C GLU A 202 -14.02 -26.08 15.76
N HIS A 203 -12.90 -26.49 15.16
CA HIS A 203 -12.24 -27.78 15.42
C HIS A 203 -11.08 -27.69 16.42
N LEU A 204 -10.68 -26.47 16.84
CA LEU A 204 -9.61 -26.27 17.79
C LEU A 204 -9.81 -27.01 19.11
N PRO A 205 -11.01 -27.04 19.74
CA PRO A 205 -11.24 -27.81 20.96
C PRO A 205 -10.90 -29.29 20.79
N GLN A 206 -11.35 -29.94 19.71
CA GLN A 206 -11.08 -31.35 19.42
C GLN A 206 -9.57 -31.62 19.24
N PHE A 207 -8.84 -30.66 18.68
CA PHE A 207 -7.39 -30.74 18.56
C PHE A 207 -6.72 -30.66 19.93
N LEU A 208 -7.18 -29.75 20.80
CA LEU A 208 -6.64 -29.54 22.13
C LEU A 208 -6.91 -30.72 23.09
N GLU A 209 -8.02 -31.45 22.93
CA GLU A 209 -8.34 -32.66 23.71
C GLU A 209 -7.29 -33.78 23.59
N ARG A 210 -6.42 -33.72 22.57
CA ARG A 210 -5.32 -34.69 22.40
C ARG A 210 -4.16 -34.50 23.36
N TYR A 211 -4.12 -33.37 24.04
CA TYR A 211 -3.07 -33.07 25.02
C TYR A 211 -3.57 -33.44 26.42
N THR A 212 -2.73 -34.12 27.21
CA THR A 212 -3.04 -34.52 28.60
C THR A 212 -3.08 -33.29 29.53
N GLU A 213 -2.36 -32.23 29.16
CA GLU A 213 -2.39 -30.94 29.84
C GLU A 213 -2.69 -29.84 28.79
N ALA A 214 -3.45 -28.84 29.18
CA ALA A 214 -3.78 -27.71 28.30
C ALA A 214 -2.48 -26.99 27.88
N PRO A 215 -2.25 -26.77 26.56
CA PRO A 215 -1.11 -26.00 26.12
C PRO A 215 -1.14 -24.59 26.68
N THR A 216 -0.03 -24.14 27.29
CA THR A 216 0.10 -22.78 27.83
C THR A 216 0.51 -21.76 26.77
N THR A 217 0.92 -22.21 25.60
CA THR A 217 1.37 -21.36 24.49
C THR A 217 0.82 -21.88 23.18
N LEU A 218 0.23 -21.00 22.39
CA LEU A 218 -0.19 -21.24 21.00
C LEU A 218 0.58 -20.28 20.09
N LEU A 219 1.23 -20.82 19.07
CA LEU A 219 1.86 -20.05 18.00
C LEU A 219 1.03 -20.15 16.73
N ASP A 220 0.48 -19.01 16.26
CA ASP A 220 -0.07 -18.88 14.94
C ASP A 220 0.99 -18.23 14.02
N PRO A 221 1.65 -18.99 13.13
CA PRO A 221 2.72 -18.44 12.29
C PRO A 221 2.22 -17.50 11.20
N VAL A 222 0.90 -17.33 11.04
CA VAL A 222 0.29 -16.45 10.01
C VAL A 222 -0.12 -15.09 10.59
N SER A 223 -0.26 -14.97 11.92
CA SER A 223 -0.73 -13.75 12.58
C SER A 223 0.30 -12.60 12.66
N TYR A 224 1.52 -12.78 12.20
CA TYR A 224 2.58 -11.76 12.24
C TYR A 224 2.61 -10.81 11.01
N THR A 225 1.64 -10.89 10.14
CA THR A 225 1.54 -10.05 8.93
C THR A 225 0.82 -8.72 9.17
N LEU A 226 0.96 -8.17 10.36
CA LEU A 226 0.50 -6.82 10.69
C LEU A 226 1.66 -5.83 10.70
#